data_eef93aeb46890e64cbf6d98afaeb6810
#
_entry.id   eef93aeb46890e64cbf6d98afaeb6810
#
_cell.length_a   1.000
_cell.length_b   1.000
_cell.length_c   1.000
_cell.angle_alpha   90.00
_cell.angle_beta   90.00
_cell.angle_gamma   90.00
#
_symmetry.space_group_name_H-M   'P 1'
#
loop_
_entity.id
_entity.type
_entity.pdbx_description
1 polymer ?
#
loop_
_entity_poly.entity_id
_entity_poly.type
_entity_poly.pdbx_seq_one_letter_code
_entity_poly.pdbx_strand_id
1 'polypeptide(L)'
;MCLCFGIYSTPWLLWLALSLFIVSCSYHFGVNTIYKSQHGKYSAATYILLFPWRCLMTISRWLYTRKIPAISPINEHIFMGSYPCSSVKQKAILDLTFEFPRAQSTYNRVYTCIPMLDLVCPSMLQLQQAVSELEKLRTQHNSVLIHCSLGLSRSAIVVVAWLLAFDNFKTVEQACTFVQQHARKLY
;
A
#
# COMPACT_ATOMS: atom_id res chain seq x y z
N MET A 1 -32.60 1.82 34.37
CA MET A 1 -32.31 2.48 33.06
C MET A 1 -30.85 2.33 32.59
N CYS A 2 -29.89 1.97 33.42
CA CYS A 2 -28.45 1.82 33.01
C CYS A 2 -28.08 0.50 32.33
N LEU A 3 -28.83 -0.59 32.52
CA LEU A 3 -28.52 -1.90 31.96
C LEU A 3 -28.83 -2.01 30.43
N CYS A 4 -29.80 -1.25 29.94
CA CYS A 4 -30.14 -1.27 28.51
C CYS A 4 -29.13 -0.52 27.63
N PHE A 5 -28.41 0.46 28.13
CA PHE A 5 -27.36 1.19 27.38
C PHE A 5 -26.13 0.31 27.13
N GLY A 6 -25.80 -0.60 28.03
CA GLY A 6 -24.66 -1.53 27.89
C GLY A 6 -24.87 -2.57 26.77
N ILE A 7 -26.11 -2.98 26.52
CA ILE A 7 -26.41 -4.02 25.52
C ILE A 7 -26.40 -3.45 24.07
N TYR A 8 -26.69 -2.17 23.90
CA TYR A 8 -26.69 -1.52 22.58
C TYR A 8 -25.29 -1.11 22.08
N SER A 9 -24.32 -0.99 22.97
CA SER A 9 -22.93 -0.64 22.59
C SER A 9 -22.07 -1.86 22.24
N THR A 10 -22.43 -3.07 22.67
CA THR A 10 -21.65 -4.29 22.49
C THR A 10 -21.49 -4.76 21.03
N PRO A 11 -22.50 -4.69 20.14
CA PRO A 11 -22.34 -5.19 18.76
C PRO A 11 -21.25 -4.44 17.98
N TRP A 12 -21.14 -3.14 18.15
CA TRP A 12 -20.13 -2.31 17.47
C TRP A 12 -18.70 -2.63 17.98
N LEU A 13 -18.56 -2.83 19.28
CA LEU A 13 -17.29 -3.22 19.90
C LEU A 13 -16.88 -4.63 19.47
N LEU A 14 -17.82 -5.57 19.39
CA LEU A 14 -17.56 -6.92 18.90
C LEU A 14 -17.14 -6.91 17.42
N TRP A 15 -17.78 -6.08 16.58
CA TRP A 15 -17.38 -5.95 15.19
C TRP A 15 -15.97 -5.36 15.05
N LEU A 16 -15.64 -4.32 15.82
CA LEU A 16 -14.29 -3.77 15.86
C LEU A 16 -13.27 -4.81 16.34
N ALA A 17 -13.58 -5.52 17.43
CA ALA A 17 -12.71 -6.56 17.96
C ALA A 17 -12.47 -7.70 16.96
N LEU A 18 -13.51 -8.17 16.27
CA LEU A 18 -13.40 -9.18 15.23
C LEU A 18 -12.57 -8.68 14.05
N SER A 19 -12.79 -7.43 13.61
CA SER A 19 -12.01 -6.80 12.55
C SER A 19 -10.51 -6.75 12.90
N LEU A 20 -10.18 -6.31 14.12
CA LEU A 20 -8.79 -6.25 14.59
C LEU A 20 -8.18 -7.66 14.78
N PHE A 21 -8.96 -8.63 15.24
CA PHE A 21 -8.52 -10.01 15.37
C PHE A 21 -8.14 -10.62 14.02
N ILE A 22 -8.95 -10.43 12.98
CA ILE A 22 -8.65 -10.90 11.61
C ILE A 22 -7.38 -10.25 11.07
N VAL A 23 -7.21 -8.96 11.30
CA VAL A 23 -5.97 -8.25 10.92
C VAL A 23 -4.78 -8.83 11.67
N SER A 24 -4.90 -9.08 12.99
CA SER A 24 -3.84 -9.73 13.78
C SER A 24 -3.48 -11.12 13.23
N CYS A 25 -4.47 -11.91 12.85
CA CYS A 25 -4.23 -13.19 12.17
C CYS A 25 -3.44 -13.03 10.85
N SER A 26 -3.69 -11.96 10.09
CA SER A 26 -2.95 -11.68 8.86
C SER A 26 -1.48 -11.35 9.13
N TYR A 27 -1.17 -10.70 10.23
CA TYR A 27 0.21 -10.46 10.65
C TYR A 27 0.92 -11.71 11.15
N HIS A 28 0.17 -12.67 11.68
CA HIS A 28 0.73 -13.94 12.20
C HIS A 28 0.85 -15.01 11.10
N PHE A 29 -0.17 -15.17 10.27
CA PHE A 29 -0.25 -16.22 9.24
C PHE A 29 0.05 -15.74 7.82
N GLY A 30 0.26 -14.45 7.62
CA GLY A 30 0.56 -13.83 6.31
C GLY A 30 -0.67 -13.27 5.60
N VAL A 31 -0.40 -12.52 4.52
CA VAL A 31 -1.40 -11.78 3.73
C VAL A 31 -2.52 -12.63 3.13
N ASN A 32 -2.29 -13.93 2.96
CA ASN A 32 -3.28 -14.85 2.36
C ASN A 32 -4.52 -15.05 3.23
N THR A 33 -4.48 -14.66 4.51
CA THR A 33 -5.63 -14.72 5.44
C THR A 33 -6.77 -13.79 4.97
N ILE A 34 -6.43 -12.69 4.32
CA ILE A 34 -7.38 -11.76 3.72
C ILE A 34 -7.09 -11.67 2.23
N TYR A 35 -7.95 -12.29 1.42
CA TYR A 35 -7.73 -12.32 -0.02
C TYR A 35 -8.05 -10.96 -0.65
N LYS A 36 -7.03 -10.30 -1.20
CA LYS A 36 -7.13 -9.15 -2.11
C LYS A 36 -6.70 -9.61 -3.49
N SER A 37 -7.56 -9.49 -4.48
CA SER A 37 -7.25 -9.92 -5.85
C SER A 37 -6.14 -9.04 -6.48
N GLN A 38 -5.48 -9.56 -7.51
CA GLN A 38 -4.49 -8.78 -8.30
C GLN A 38 -5.09 -7.52 -8.93
N HIS A 39 -6.42 -7.44 -9.06
CA HIS A 39 -7.13 -6.24 -9.48
C HIS A 39 -7.51 -5.31 -8.34
N GLY A 40 -7.04 -5.55 -7.13
CA GLY A 40 -7.26 -4.71 -5.95
C GLY A 40 -8.66 -4.80 -5.34
N LYS A 41 -9.43 -5.87 -5.64
CA LYS A 41 -10.79 -6.05 -5.12
C LYS A 41 -10.79 -6.99 -3.91
N TYR A 42 -11.65 -6.68 -2.94
CA TYR A 42 -12.03 -7.56 -1.84
C TYR A 42 -13.34 -8.27 -2.13
N SER A 43 -13.59 -9.40 -1.46
CA SER A 43 -14.94 -9.95 -1.37
C SER A 43 -15.85 -9.00 -0.58
N ALA A 44 -17.16 -9.04 -0.84
CA ALA A 44 -18.12 -8.21 -0.10
C ALA A 44 -18.06 -8.48 1.42
N ALA A 45 -17.88 -9.74 1.81
CA ALA A 45 -17.73 -10.13 3.22
C ALA A 45 -16.49 -9.49 3.84
N THR A 46 -15.32 -9.58 3.19
CA THR A 46 -14.08 -8.95 3.65
C THR A 46 -14.23 -7.43 3.75
N TYR A 47 -14.91 -6.82 2.78
CA TYR A 47 -15.14 -5.39 2.75
C TYR A 47 -15.94 -4.90 3.96
N ILE A 48 -17.03 -5.60 4.31
CA ILE A 48 -17.87 -5.28 5.48
C ILE A 48 -17.10 -5.59 6.77
N LEU A 49 -16.50 -6.77 6.86
CA LEU A 49 -15.85 -7.24 8.08
C LEU A 49 -14.67 -6.35 8.52
N LEU A 50 -13.88 -5.86 7.57
CA LEU A 50 -12.74 -4.99 7.83
C LEU A 50 -13.07 -3.50 7.82
N PHE A 51 -14.33 -3.12 7.69
CA PHE A 51 -14.73 -1.72 7.61
C PHE A 51 -14.25 -0.88 8.82
N PRO A 52 -14.40 -1.32 10.10
CA PRO A 52 -13.94 -0.54 11.24
C PRO A 52 -12.43 -0.28 11.21
N TRP A 53 -11.64 -1.32 10.92
CA TRP A 53 -10.18 -1.18 10.79
C TRP A 53 -9.78 -0.26 9.62
N ARG A 54 -10.45 -0.35 8.48
CA ARG A 54 -10.20 0.53 7.34
C ARG A 54 -10.51 1.98 7.62
N CYS A 55 -11.53 2.27 8.42
CA CYS A 55 -11.80 3.63 8.90
C CYS A 55 -10.60 4.17 9.71
N LEU A 56 -10.07 3.38 10.64
CA LEU A 56 -8.88 3.75 11.41
C LEU A 56 -7.66 4.01 10.50
N MET A 57 -7.41 3.12 9.55
CA MET A 57 -6.30 3.27 8.58
C MET A 57 -6.48 4.50 7.68
N THR A 58 -7.72 4.82 7.29
CA THR A 58 -8.02 6.02 6.50
C THR A 58 -7.74 7.30 7.29
N ILE A 59 -8.16 7.36 8.55
CA ILE A 59 -7.89 8.49 9.45
C ILE A 59 -6.37 8.63 9.67
N SER A 60 -5.69 7.54 10.01
CA SER A 60 -4.24 7.51 10.18
C SER A 60 -3.53 8.04 8.93
N ARG A 61 -3.84 7.49 7.76
CA ARG A 61 -3.27 7.96 6.49
C ARG A 61 -3.51 9.47 6.28
N TRP A 62 -4.73 9.97 6.49
CA TRP A 62 -5.04 11.39 6.32
C TRP A 62 -4.20 12.27 7.24
N LEU A 63 -4.04 11.88 8.51
CA LEU A 63 -3.21 12.62 9.46
C LEU A 63 -1.75 12.72 9.00
N TYR A 64 -1.18 11.62 8.50
CA TYR A 64 0.24 11.58 8.10
C TYR A 64 0.49 12.17 6.70
N THR A 65 -0.48 12.09 5.77
CA THR A 65 -0.21 12.48 4.36
C THR A 65 -0.65 13.89 4.01
N ARG A 66 -1.44 14.56 4.85
CA ARG A 66 -2.00 15.89 4.54
C ARG A 66 -0.97 16.99 4.28
N LYS A 67 0.26 16.84 4.80
CA LYS A 67 1.35 17.81 4.65
C LYS A 67 2.44 17.35 3.67
N ILE A 68 2.29 16.21 3.05
CA ILE A 68 3.31 15.59 2.23
C ILE A 68 2.81 15.47 0.78
N PRO A 69 3.64 15.71 -0.25
CA PRO A 69 3.26 15.52 -1.64
C PRO A 69 2.73 14.11 -1.88
N ALA A 70 1.62 13.99 -2.62
CA ALA A 70 0.99 12.69 -2.84
C ALA A 70 1.85 11.76 -3.70
N ILE A 71 2.65 12.29 -4.62
CA ILE A 71 3.48 11.56 -5.58
C ILE A 71 4.80 12.30 -5.72
N SER A 72 5.92 11.58 -5.71
CA SER A 72 7.27 12.09 -5.94
C SER A 72 7.91 11.33 -7.10
N PRO A 73 8.56 12.00 -8.07
CA PRO A 73 9.33 11.33 -9.11
C PRO A 73 10.62 10.74 -8.51
N ILE A 74 10.90 9.50 -8.85
CA ILE A 74 12.19 8.83 -8.55
C ILE A 74 13.13 8.99 -9.75
N ASN A 75 12.60 8.76 -10.94
CA ASN A 75 13.25 9.04 -12.20
C ASN A 75 12.18 9.43 -13.26
N GLU A 76 12.56 9.50 -14.54
CA GLU A 76 11.64 9.88 -15.63
C GLU A 76 10.44 8.94 -15.78
N HIS A 77 10.55 7.67 -15.35
CA HIS A 77 9.56 6.62 -15.56
C HIS A 77 8.88 6.13 -14.31
N ILE A 78 9.55 6.22 -13.15
CA ILE A 78 9.06 5.67 -11.88
C ILE A 78 8.70 6.82 -10.94
N PHE A 79 7.49 6.76 -10.43
CA PHE A 79 6.93 7.68 -9.46
C PHE A 79 6.53 6.89 -8.22
N MET A 80 6.89 7.40 -7.05
CA MET A 80 6.55 6.79 -5.77
C MET A 80 5.53 7.65 -5.02
N GLY A 81 4.53 7.03 -4.41
CA GLY A 81 3.48 7.81 -3.76
C GLY A 81 2.72 7.12 -2.65
N SER A 82 1.82 7.90 -2.03
CA SER A 82 0.79 7.37 -1.14
C SER A 82 -0.39 6.86 -1.93
N TYR A 83 -1.33 6.19 -1.24
CA TYR A 83 -2.59 5.76 -1.81
C TYR A 83 -3.27 6.91 -2.58
N PRO A 84 -3.54 6.76 -3.88
CA PRO A 84 -3.93 7.86 -4.76
C PRO A 84 -5.41 8.23 -4.59
N CYS A 85 -5.67 9.29 -3.83
CA CYS A 85 -7.03 9.82 -3.64
C CYS A 85 -7.48 10.81 -4.72
N SER A 86 -6.53 11.40 -5.44
CA SER A 86 -6.77 12.32 -6.55
C SER A 86 -6.41 11.68 -7.89
N SER A 87 -6.68 12.38 -8.99
CA SER A 87 -6.36 11.89 -10.35
C SER A 87 -4.87 11.54 -10.50
N VAL A 88 -4.60 10.40 -11.10
CA VAL A 88 -3.25 9.89 -11.37
C VAL A 88 -2.92 10.13 -12.84
N LYS A 89 -1.75 10.70 -13.11
CA LYS A 89 -1.26 10.96 -14.48
C LYS A 89 -0.55 9.75 -15.09
N GLN A 90 0.06 8.91 -14.24
CA GLN A 90 0.84 7.75 -14.65
C GLN A 90 -0.03 6.70 -15.36
N LYS A 91 0.55 6.03 -16.36
CA LYS A 91 -0.15 5.06 -17.23
C LYS A 91 -0.37 3.72 -16.53
N ALA A 92 0.59 3.32 -15.69
CA ALA A 92 0.54 2.06 -14.96
C ALA A 92 0.66 2.28 -13.44
N ILE A 93 0.07 1.38 -12.67
CA ILE A 93 -0.01 1.44 -11.21
C ILE A 93 0.44 0.10 -10.63
N LEU A 94 1.40 0.15 -9.71
CA LEU A 94 1.76 -0.96 -8.85
C LEU A 94 1.30 -0.64 -7.42
N ASP A 95 0.25 -1.32 -6.97
CA ASP A 95 -0.33 -1.18 -5.64
C ASP A 95 0.25 -2.22 -4.69
N LEU A 96 0.88 -1.75 -3.62
CA LEU A 96 1.43 -2.60 -2.57
C LEU A 96 0.54 -2.62 -1.31
N THR A 97 -0.63 -1.98 -1.34
CA THR A 97 -1.48 -1.93 -0.16
C THR A 97 -2.20 -3.24 0.07
N PHE A 98 -2.19 -3.68 1.33
CA PHE A 98 -3.02 -4.75 1.83
C PHE A 98 -4.36 -4.19 2.37
N GLU A 99 -4.33 -3.00 2.95
CA GLU A 99 -5.39 -2.40 3.74
C GLU A 99 -6.48 -1.68 2.93
N PHE A 100 -6.19 -1.28 1.69
CA PHE A 100 -7.13 -0.51 0.88
C PHE A 100 -7.55 -1.25 -0.40
N PRO A 101 -8.80 -1.10 -0.85
CA PRO A 101 -9.20 -1.54 -2.19
C PRO A 101 -8.51 -0.70 -3.25
N ARG A 102 -8.65 -1.07 -4.50
CA ARG A 102 -8.19 -0.27 -5.64
C ARG A 102 -8.81 1.12 -5.60
N ALA A 103 -7.98 2.15 -5.71
CA ALA A 103 -8.44 3.53 -5.73
C ALA A 103 -9.22 3.85 -7.01
N GLN A 104 -10.31 4.60 -6.90
CA GLN A 104 -11.15 4.98 -8.04
C GLN A 104 -10.37 5.74 -9.12
N SER A 105 -9.43 6.59 -8.70
CA SER A 105 -8.55 7.37 -9.59
C SER A 105 -7.68 6.52 -10.52
N THR A 106 -7.56 5.21 -10.27
CA THR A 106 -6.72 4.28 -11.03
C THR A 106 -7.50 3.38 -11.99
N TYR A 107 -8.84 3.44 -12.04
CA TYR A 107 -9.64 2.50 -12.83
C TYR A 107 -9.33 2.53 -14.35
N ASN A 108 -8.96 3.67 -14.88
CA ASN A 108 -8.58 3.84 -16.30
C ASN A 108 -7.07 3.68 -16.53
N ARG A 109 -6.36 2.98 -15.64
CA ARG A 109 -4.92 2.74 -15.71
C ARG A 109 -4.64 1.24 -15.75
N VAL A 110 -3.51 0.86 -16.32
CA VAL A 110 -2.99 -0.49 -16.14
C VAL A 110 -2.68 -0.67 -14.65
N TYR A 111 -3.13 -1.76 -14.06
CA TYR A 111 -3.08 -1.91 -12.61
C TYR A 111 -2.72 -3.34 -12.21
N THR A 112 -1.73 -3.44 -11.36
CA THR A 112 -1.32 -4.68 -10.71
C THR A 112 -1.24 -4.44 -9.20
N CYS A 113 -1.69 -5.41 -8.41
CA CYS A 113 -1.59 -5.38 -6.96
C CYS A 113 -0.77 -6.57 -6.45
N ILE A 114 0.25 -6.24 -5.64
CA ILE A 114 1.04 -7.20 -4.87
C ILE A 114 0.94 -6.79 -3.40
N PRO A 115 -0.08 -7.29 -2.68
CA PRO A 115 -0.37 -6.82 -1.33
C PRO A 115 0.73 -7.22 -0.35
N MET A 116 1.23 -6.24 0.41
CA MET A 116 2.23 -6.38 1.46
C MET A 116 1.69 -5.83 2.76
N LEU A 117 1.99 -6.51 3.88
CA LEU A 117 1.67 -5.99 5.22
C LEU A 117 2.51 -4.75 5.50
N ASP A 118 1.94 -3.80 6.22
CA ASP A 118 2.68 -2.61 6.66
C ASP A 118 3.55 -2.95 7.87
N LEU A 119 4.68 -2.23 8.04
CA LEU A 119 5.61 -2.41 9.15
C LEU A 119 6.22 -3.83 9.28
N VAL A 120 6.06 -4.68 8.27
CA VAL A 120 6.66 -6.01 8.21
C VAL A 120 7.57 -6.09 6.98
N CYS A 121 8.74 -6.70 7.15
CA CYS A 121 9.62 -6.95 6.03
C CYS A 121 8.94 -7.93 5.05
N PRO A 122 8.80 -7.57 3.76
CA PRO A 122 8.24 -8.51 2.78
C PRO A 122 9.13 -9.75 2.66
N SER A 123 8.53 -10.89 2.35
CA SER A 123 9.32 -12.07 2.02
C SER A 123 10.15 -11.82 0.75
N MET A 124 11.26 -12.55 0.60
CA MET A 124 12.10 -12.45 -0.59
C MET A 124 11.31 -12.68 -1.87
N LEU A 125 10.39 -13.64 -1.85
CA LEU A 125 9.52 -13.95 -3.00
C LEU A 125 8.60 -12.77 -3.35
N GLN A 126 7.96 -12.17 -2.36
CA GLN A 126 7.10 -10.98 -2.57
C GLN A 126 7.91 -9.80 -3.10
N LEU A 127 9.12 -9.58 -2.58
CA LEU A 127 9.99 -8.51 -3.04
C LEU A 127 10.41 -8.73 -4.49
N GLN A 128 10.86 -9.93 -4.85
CA GLN A 128 11.23 -10.29 -6.22
C GLN A 128 10.05 -10.13 -7.20
N GLN A 129 8.86 -10.57 -6.81
CA GLN A 129 7.65 -10.40 -7.62
C GLN A 129 7.33 -8.92 -7.84
N ALA A 130 7.42 -8.08 -6.80
CA ALA A 130 7.14 -6.65 -6.92
C ALA A 130 8.18 -5.92 -7.78
N VAL A 131 9.45 -6.27 -7.64
CA VAL A 131 10.55 -5.69 -8.42
C VAL A 131 10.42 -6.09 -9.91
N SER A 132 10.14 -7.36 -10.19
CA SER A 132 9.93 -7.85 -11.56
C SER A 132 8.71 -7.21 -12.22
N GLU A 133 7.61 -7.06 -11.49
CA GLU A 133 6.40 -6.43 -12.01
C GLU A 133 6.59 -4.91 -12.21
N LEU A 134 7.34 -4.24 -11.33
CA LEU A 134 7.71 -2.84 -11.51
C LEU A 134 8.51 -2.62 -12.80
N GLU A 135 9.50 -3.48 -13.06
CA GLU A 135 10.30 -3.41 -14.30
C GLU A 135 9.47 -3.68 -15.54
N LYS A 136 8.62 -4.69 -15.51
CA LYS A 136 7.69 -5.01 -16.60
C LYS A 136 6.75 -3.83 -16.89
N LEU A 137 6.12 -3.25 -15.88
CA LEU A 137 5.24 -2.09 -16.05
C LEU A 137 6.01 -0.87 -16.58
N ARG A 138 7.25 -0.64 -16.11
CA ARG A 138 8.10 0.44 -16.58
C ARG A 138 8.44 0.30 -18.06
N THR A 139 8.84 -0.89 -18.49
CA THR A 139 9.22 -1.15 -19.90
C THR A 139 8.03 -1.07 -20.85
N GLN A 140 6.85 -1.51 -20.41
CA GLN A 140 5.66 -1.53 -21.25
C GLN A 140 4.95 -0.16 -21.33
N HIS A 141 5.01 0.66 -20.28
CA HIS A 141 4.17 1.86 -20.18
C HIS A 141 4.92 3.17 -20.01
N ASN A 142 6.23 3.15 -19.77
CA ASN A 142 7.11 4.33 -19.60
C ASN A 142 6.68 5.33 -18.51
N SER A 143 5.69 5.00 -17.69
CA SER A 143 5.25 5.86 -16.59
C SER A 143 4.46 5.03 -15.58
N VAL A 144 5.10 4.72 -14.45
CA VAL A 144 4.56 3.83 -13.41
C VAL A 144 4.49 4.57 -12.07
N LEU A 145 3.34 4.51 -11.42
CA LEU A 145 3.20 4.87 -10.01
C LEU A 145 3.27 3.59 -9.16
N ILE A 146 4.29 3.49 -8.34
CA ILE A 146 4.33 2.53 -7.25
C ILE A 146 3.84 3.20 -5.97
N HIS A 147 2.87 2.61 -5.30
CA HIS A 147 2.33 3.19 -4.08
C HIS A 147 2.06 2.16 -2.99
N CYS A 148 2.13 2.62 -1.76
CA CYS A 148 1.58 1.93 -0.59
C CYS A 148 0.60 2.87 0.14
N SER A 149 0.31 2.67 1.40
CA SER A 149 -0.58 3.56 2.15
C SER A 149 -0.03 4.97 2.25
N LEU A 150 1.16 5.11 2.81
CA LEU A 150 1.82 6.39 3.04
C LEU A 150 2.82 6.76 1.93
N GLY A 151 3.32 5.81 1.16
CA GLY A 151 4.37 6.01 0.17
C GLY A 151 5.76 6.17 0.79
N LEU A 152 6.02 5.57 1.93
CA LEU A 152 7.25 5.76 2.70
C LEU A 152 8.05 4.47 2.96
N SER A 153 7.39 3.36 3.23
CA SER A 153 8.03 2.11 3.62
C SER A 153 8.02 1.09 2.48
N ARG A 154 6.91 0.40 2.26
CA ARG A 154 6.79 -0.70 1.27
C ARG A 154 7.20 -0.28 -0.14
N SER A 155 6.73 0.87 -0.61
CA SER A 155 7.12 1.39 -1.92
C SER A 155 8.61 1.76 -1.98
N ALA A 156 9.18 2.31 -0.91
CA ALA A 156 10.61 2.61 -0.86
C ALA A 156 11.46 1.33 -0.91
N ILE A 157 11.09 0.29 -0.16
CA ILE A 157 11.80 -1.00 -0.18
C ILE A 157 11.84 -1.59 -1.60
N VAL A 158 10.70 -1.60 -2.30
CA VAL A 158 10.64 -2.13 -3.67
C VAL A 158 11.44 -1.27 -4.65
N VAL A 159 11.39 0.06 -4.53
CA VAL A 159 12.17 0.97 -5.38
C VAL A 159 13.68 0.80 -5.13
N VAL A 160 14.12 0.72 -3.87
CA VAL A 160 15.53 0.46 -3.53
C VAL A 160 16.00 -0.88 -4.13
N ALA A 161 15.21 -1.94 -3.98
CA ALA A 161 15.52 -3.24 -4.55
C ALA A 161 15.56 -3.21 -6.09
N TRP A 162 14.66 -2.44 -6.73
CA TRP A 162 14.66 -2.24 -8.17
C TRP A 162 15.90 -1.48 -8.65
N LEU A 163 16.31 -0.41 -7.95
CA LEU A 163 17.54 0.35 -8.26
C LEU A 163 18.79 -0.55 -8.23
N LEU A 164 18.87 -1.47 -7.26
CA LEU A 164 19.96 -2.43 -7.15
C LEU A 164 19.95 -3.49 -8.25
N ALA A 165 18.77 -3.88 -8.72
CA ALA A 165 18.61 -4.95 -9.70
C ALA A 165 18.73 -4.48 -11.16
N PHE A 166 18.26 -3.25 -11.47
CA PHE A 166 18.07 -2.78 -12.84
C PHE A 166 18.69 -1.41 -13.13
N ASP A 167 19.25 -0.74 -12.13
CA ASP A 167 19.95 0.52 -12.28
C ASP A 167 21.42 0.39 -11.77
N ASN A 168 22.23 1.40 -11.94
CA ASN A 168 23.68 1.35 -11.66
C ASN A 168 24.05 1.48 -10.17
N PHE A 169 23.15 1.19 -9.23
CA PHE A 169 23.44 1.25 -7.81
C PHE A 169 24.14 -0.04 -7.33
N LYS A 170 25.27 0.12 -6.64
CA LYS A 170 26.09 -1.00 -6.17
C LYS A 170 25.84 -1.37 -4.72
N THR A 171 25.33 -0.45 -3.90
CA THR A 171 25.09 -0.69 -2.47
C THR A 171 23.70 -0.23 -2.05
N VAL A 172 23.16 -0.87 -1.02
CA VAL A 172 21.87 -0.54 -0.44
C VAL A 172 21.87 0.90 0.08
N GLU A 173 22.96 1.33 0.69
CA GLU A 173 23.10 2.68 1.26
C GLU A 173 22.99 3.76 0.18
N GLN A 174 23.62 3.54 -0.97
CA GLN A 174 23.54 4.47 -2.12
C GLN A 174 22.10 4.55 -2.64
N ALA A 175 21.44 3.42 -2.85
CA ALA A 175 20.06 3.38 -3.31
C ALA A 175 19.08 3.98 -2.30
N CYS A 176 19.26 3.72 -1.00
CA CYS A 176 18.46 4.34 0.06
C CYS A 176 18.64 5.85 0.09
N THR A 177 19.86 6.35 0.04
CA THR A 177 20.15 7.79 0.03
C THR A 177 19.52 8.46 -1.19
N PHE A 178 19.61 7.84 -2.35
CA PHE A 178 18.98 8.34 -3.58
C PHE A 178 17.46 8.42 -3.43
N VAL A 179 16.80 7.36 -2.94
CA VAL A 179 15.35 7.34 -2.72
C VAL A 179 14.94 8.38 -1.69
N GLN A 180 15.70 8.57 -0.60
CA GLN A 180 15.42 9.60 0.40
C GLN A 180 15.49 11.02 -0.16
N GLN A 181 16.41 11.29 -1.07
CA GLN A 181 16.57 12.61 -1.69
C GLN A 181 15.45 12.94 -2.69
N HIS A 182 14.93 11.92 -3.40
CA HIS A 182 13.92 12.08 -4.44
C HIS A 182 12.51 11.77 -3.93
N ALA A 183 12.40 10.85 -2.98
CA ALA A 183 11.16 10.64 -2.29
C ALA A 183 10.84 11.84 -1.39
N ARG A 184 9.60 11.94 -1.01
CA ARG A 184 9.07 12.93 -0.08
C ARG A 184 10.06 13.28 1.01
N LYS A 185 10.53 14.52 1.03
CA LYS A 185 11.19 15.06 2.20
C LYS A 185 10.18 15.03 3.34
N LEU A 186 10.44 14.22 4.33
CA LEU A 186 9.64 14.03 5.53
C LEU A 186 9.77 15.24 6.50
N TYR A 187 10.13 16.43 6.00
CA TYR A 187 10.24 17.64 6.85
C TYR A 187 10.10 18.90 5.98
#